data_e7f8fe2d55b91502e6e491794755ca3d
#
_entry.id   e7f8fe2d55b91502e6e491794755ca3d
#
_cell.length_a   1.000
_cell.length_b   1.000
_cell.length_c   1.000
_cell.angle_alpha   90.00
_cell.angle_beta   90.00
_cell.angle_gamma   90.00
#
_symmetry.space_group_name_H-M   'P 1'
#
loop_
_entity.id
_entity.type
_entity.pdbx_description
1 polymer ?
#
loop_
_entity_poly.entity_id
_entity_poly.type
_entity_poly.pdbx_seq_one_letter_code
_entity_poly.pdbx_strand_id
1 'polypeptide(L)'
;MSYKLYNDDCVNVCSQLPDDCIDLTITSIPFANLYTYSDDPRDFSNVKDLDEFFAQMNYLIPELYRITRPGRIIALHLMQIPTFKGRDGAMGLIDFRGMVIKAFQKHGWIFHGEITVFKDPQIEATRTKSASILWNSYKKFAEITRTGMPDYVVLMQKVEREDEWIHVTHDNIDD
;
A
#
# COMPACT_ATOMS: atom_id res chain seq x y z
N MET A 1 -21.26 -10.11 -17.37
CA MET A 1 -20.46 -9.86 -16.16
C MET A 1 -21.39 -9.46 -15.04
N SER A 2 -21.24 -10.04 -13.84
CA SER A 2 -21.97 -9.63 -12.64
C SER A 2 -21.00 -9.01 -11.67
N TYR A 3 -21.45 -8.03 -10.87
CA TYR A 3 -20.67 -7.45 -9.78
C TYR A 3 -21.50 -7.44 -8.51
N LYS A 4 -20.81 -7.37 -7.37
CA LYS A 4 -21.44 -7.23 -6.06
C LYS A 4 -20.76 -6.07 -5.32
N LEU A 5 -21.56 -5.13 -4.82
CA LEU A 5 -21.10 -3.97 -4.09
C LEU A 5 -21.44 -4.16 -2.60
N TYR A 6 -20.44 -3.92 -1.75
CA TYR A 6 -20.60 -3.90 -0.31
C TYR A 6 -20.33 -2.48 0.20
N ASN A 7 -21.22 -1.98 1.04
CA ASN A 7 -21.05 -0.70 1.73
C ASN A 7 -20.95 -0.98 3.24
N ASP A 8 -19.76 -1.39 3.68
CA ASP A 8 -19.48 -1.76 5.07
C ASP A 8 -17.97 -1.64 5.33
N ASP A 9 -17.56 -1.84 6.57
CA ASP A 9 -16.17 -1.96 6.98
C ASP A 9 -15.48 -3.13 6.24
N CYS A 10 -14.31 -2.86 5.66
CA CYS A 10 -13.63 -3.86 4.82
C CYS A 10 -13.20 -5.11 5.62
N VAL A 11 -12.88 -4.99 6.91
CA VAL A 11 -12.55 -6.15 7.76
C VAL A 11 -13.78 -7.01 7.95
N ASN A 12 -14.95 -6.39 8.24
CA ASN A 12 -16.21 -7.10 8.36
C ASN A 12 -16.60 -7.81 7.07
N VAL A 13 -16.44 -7.14 5.92
CA VAL A 13 -16.74 -7.75 4.61
C VAL A 13 -15.81 -8.93 4.35
N CYS A 14 -14.51 -8.76 4.53
CA CYS A 14 -13.54 -9.83 4.31
C CYS A 14 -13.83 -11.05 5.21
N SER A 15 -14.17 -10.84 6.49
CA SER A 15 -14.46 -11.94 7.43
C SER A 15 -15.66 -12.80 7.02
N GLN A 16 -16.58 -12.27 6.21
CA GLN A 16 -17.76 -12.98 5.71
C GLN A 16 -17.51 -13.72 4.38
N LEU A 17 -16.40 -13.47 3.72
CA LEU A 17 -16.04 -14.14 2.48
C LEU A 17 -15.44 -15.54 2.77
N PRO A 18 -15.70 -16.54 1.90
CA PRO A 18 -15.06 -17.85 2.03
C PRO A 18 -13.53 -17.77 1.92
N ASP A 19 -12.86 -18.80 2.43
CA ASP A 19 -11.44 -19.00 2.19
C ASP A 19 -11.16 -19.19 0.70
N ASP A 20 -10.00 -18.78 0.24
CA ASP A 20 -9.48 -19.06 -1.11
C ASP A 20 -10.48 -18.71 -2.25
N CYS A 21 -11.18 -17.58 -2.14
CA CYS A 21 -12.23 -17.20 -3.10
C CYS A 21 -11.83 -16.02 -4.00
N ILE A 22 -10.76 -15.31 -3.71
CA ILE A 22 -10.32 -14.11 -4.44
C ILE A 22 -9.09 -14.40 -5.29
N ASP A 23 -9.17 -14.08 -6.58
CA ASP A 23 -8.05 -14.23 -7.52
C ASP A 23 -7.13 -13.02 -7.56
N LEU A 24 -7.67 -11.81 -7.34
CA LEU A 24 -6.90 -10.57 -7.35
C LEU A 24 -7.57 -9.54 -6.45
N THR A 25 -6.78 -8.95 -5.56
CA THR A 25 -7.17 -7.76 -4.81
C THR A 25 -6.38 -6.56 -5.32
N ILE A 26 -7.06 -5.44 -5.57
CA ILE A 26 -6.42 -4.16 -5.90
C ILE A 26 -6.93 -3.13 -4.92
N THR A 27 -6.03 -2.47 -4.20
CA THR A 27 -6.41 -1.45 -3.23
C THR A 27 -5.34 -0.38 -3.06
N SER A 28 -5.77 0.81 -2.64
CA SER A 28 -4.90 1.85 -2.13
C SER A 28 -5.14 1.93 -0.63
N ILE A 29 -4.17 1.49 0.15
CA ILE A 29 -4.27 1.59 1.61
C ILE A 29 -4.09 3.06 2.04
N PRO A 30 -4.71 3.51 3.15
CA PRO A 30 -4.42 4.82 3.70
C PRO A 30 -2.93 4.98 4.01
N PHE A 31 -2.41 6.19 3.84
CA PHE A 31 -1.00 6.51 4.15
C PHE A 31 -0.87 6.93 5.62
N ALA A 32 -1.27 6.03 6.53
CA ALA A 32 -1.43 6.31 7.95
C ALA A 32 -2.26 7.61 8.16
N ASN A 33 -1.81 8.48 9.05
CA ASN A 33 -2.48 9.75 9.37
C ASN A 33 -2.11 10.93 8.44
N LEU A 34 -1.60 10.66 7.23
CA LEU A 34 -1.29 11.75 6.29
C LEU A 34 -2.55 12.48 5.82
N TYR A 35 -3.64 11.75 5.65
CA TYR A 35 -4.99 12.25 5.34
C TYR A 35 -6.00 11.50 6.19
N THR A 36 -6.77 12.18 7.02
CA THR A 36 -7.88 11.58 7.77
C THR A 36 -9.15 11.71 6.94
N TYR A 37 -9.80 10.59 6.66
CA TYR A 37 -11.00 10.55 5.82
C TYR A 37 -12.30 10.61 6.63
N SER A 38 -12.28 10.11 7.87
CA SER A 38 -13.43 10.17 8.78
C SER A 38 -13.00 10.21 10.24
N ASP A 39 -13.94 10.54 11.13
CA ASP A 39 -13.73 10.51 12.58
C ASP A 39 -14.03 9.12 13.19
N ASP A 40 -14.37 8.11 12.37
CA ASP A 40 -14.62 6.76 12.84
C ASP A 40 -13.31 6.12 13.35
N PRO A 41 -13.28 5.57 14.58
CA PRO A 41 -12.07 4.92 15.11
C PRO A 41 -11.65 3.64 14.34
N ARG A 42 -12.52 3.11 13.47
CA ARG A 42 -12.20 1.98 12.57
C ARG A 42 -11.59 2.42 11.24
N ASP A 43 -11.57 3.72 10.97
CA ASP A 43 -10.92 4.26 9.78
C ASP A 43 -9.40 4.19 9.95
N PHE A 44 -8.74 3.39 9.14
CA PHE A 44 -7.27 3.22 9.17
C PHE A 44 -6.49 4.52 8.94
N SER A 45 -7.13 5.57 8.47
CA SER A 45 -6.54 6.91 8.37
C SER A 45 -6.69 7.75 9.63
N ASN A 46 -7.60 7.37 10.52
CA ASN A 46 -7.86 8.06 11.79
C ASN A 46 -7.02 7.45 12.92
N VAL A 47 -5.72 7.51 12.77
CA VAL A 47 -4.72 6.98 13.71
C VAL A 47 -3.77 8.09 14.13
N LYS A 48 -3.24 8.00 15.33
CA LYS A 48 -2.31 9.02 15.85
C LYS A 48 -0.88 8.84 15.32
N ASP A 49 -0.47 7.59 15.07
CA ASP A 49 0.88 7.23 14.63
C ASP A 49 0.90 5.95 13.78
N LEU A 50 2.09 5.59 13.31
CA LEU A 50 2.31 4.39 12.49
C LEU A 50 2.11 3.09 13.27
N ASP A 51 2.41 3.07 14.56
CA ASP A 51 2.25 1.86 15.37
C ASP A 51 0.78 1.51 15.50
N GLU A 52 -0.08 2.51 15.72
CA GLU A 52 -1.54 2.33 15.74
C GLU A 52 -2.07 1.91 14.36
N PHE A 53 -1.56 2.52 13.28
CA PHE A 53 -1.91 2.11 11.92
C PHE A 53 -1.62 0.64 11.68
N PHE A 54 -0.41 0.18 11.97
CA PHE A 54 -0.06 -1.23 11.76
C PHE A 54 -0.76 -2.17 12.75
N ALA A 55 -1.10 -1.71 13.96
CA ALA A 55 -1.95 -2.47 14.87
C ALA A 55 -3.35 -2.72 14.27
N GLN A 56 -3.95 -1.72 13.65
CA GLN A 56 -5.23 -1.87 12.94
C GLN A 56 -5.10 -2.75 11.69
N MET A 57 -4.04 -2.57 10.90
CA MET A 57 -3.78 -3.42 9.71
C MET A 57 -3.64 -4.90 10.05
N ASN A 58 -3.26 -5.26 11.27
CA ASN A 58 -3.20 -6.65 11.73
C ASN A 58 -4.58 -7.34 11.79
N TYR A 59 -5.69 -6.61 11.72
CA TYR A 59 -7.03 -7.20 11.56
C TYR A 59 -7.35 -7.49 10.09
N LEU A 60 -6.86 -6.66 9.16
CA LEU A 60 -7.17 -6.79 7.74
C LEU A 60 -6.24 -7.77 7.01
N ILE A 61 -4.92 -7.69 7.27
CA ILE A 61 -3.92 -8.46 6.50
C ILE A 61 -4.15 -9.98 6.59
N PRO A 62 -4.44 -10.58 7.76
CA PRO A 62 -4.74 -12.01 7.85
C PRO A 62 -6.00 -12.40 7.07
N GLU A 63 -7.05 -11.56 7.10
CA GLU A 63 -8.28 -11.82 6.34
C GLU A 63 -8.04 -11.77 4.83
N LEU A 64 -7.26 -10.80 4.36
CA LEU A 64 -6.84 -10.74 2.97
C LEU A 64 -6.05 -11.99 2.55
N TYR A 65 -5.18 -12.50 3.44
CA TYR A 65 -4.46 -13.74 3.19
C TYR A 65 -5.39 -14.94 3.11
N ARG A 66 -6.34 -15.05 4.05
CA ARG A 66 -7.30 -16.15 4.11
C ARG A 66 -8.16 -16.23 2.83
N ILE A 67 -8.73 -15.11 2.40
CA ILE A 67 -9.65 -15.08 1.25
C ILE A 67 -8.96 -15.16 -0.11
N THR A 68 -7.67 -14.81 -0.19
CA THR A 68 -6.90 -14.90 -1.44
C THR A 68 -6.56 -16.35 -1.74
N ARG A 69 -6.74 -16.79 -2.98
CA ARG A 69 -6.34 -18.12 -3.42
C ARG A 69 -4.82 -18.29 -3.38
N PRO A 70 -4.32 -19.51 -3.09
CA PRO A 70 -2.89 -19.81 -3.22
C PRO A 70 -2.35 -19.44 -4.60
N GLY A 71 -1.11 -18.94 -4.65
CA GLY A 71 -0.46 -18.48 -5.88
C GLY A 71 -0.96 -17.14 -6.42
N ARG A 72 -2.02 -16.56 -5.84
CA ARG A 72 -2.61 -15.29 -6.29
C ARG A 72 -2.01 -14.10 -5.56
N ILE A 73 -2.26 -12.90 -6.11
CA ILE A 73 -1.62 -11.66 -5.68
C ILE A 73 -2.60 -10.62 -5.16
N ILE A 74 -2.08 -9.76 -4.30
CA ILE A 74 -2.67 -8.47 -3.99
C ILE A 74 -1.77 -7.35 -4.51
N ALA A 75 -2.36 -6.34 -5.13
CA ALA A 75 -1.71 -5.14 -5.62
C ALA A 75 -2.05 -3.95 -4.70
N LEU A 76 -1.03 -3.42 -4.03
CA LEU A 76 -1.14 -2.35 -3.04
C LEU A 76 -0.57 -1.06 -3.61
N HIS A 77 -1.42 -0.08 -3.90
CA HIS A 77 -0.95 1.26 -4.25
C HIS A 77 -0.58 2.02 -2.98
N LEU A 78 0.63 2.58 -2.97
CA LEU A 78 1.16 3.35 -1.84
C LEU A 78 2.30 4.29 -2.27
N MET A 79 2.68 5.17 -1.37
CA MET A 79 3.82 6.08 -1.53
C MET A 79 4.62 6.17 -0.23
N GLN A 80 5.83 6.72 -0.30
CA GLN A 80 6.59 7.09 0.89
C GLN A 80 5.96 8.30 1.59
N ILE A 81 6.03 8.34 2.91
CA ILE A 81 5.45 9.43 3.70
C ILE A 81 6.50 10.52 3.95
N PRO A 82 6.26 11.78 3.52
CA PRO A 82 7.20 12.87 3.79
C PRO A 82 7.19 13.26 5.26
N THR A 83 8.38 13.55 5.82
CA THR A 83 8.52 14.16 7.13
C THR A 83 8.76 15.66 7.02
N PHE A 84 8.32 16.40 8.03
CA PHE A 84 8.41 17.85 8.11
C PHE A 84 9.12 18.27 9.39
N LYS A 85 10.02 19.26 9.28
CA LYS A 85 10.83 19.72 10.42
C LYS A 85 9.98 20.12 11.65
N GLY A 86 8.84 20.77 11.43
CA GLY A 86 7.97 21.24 12.52
C GLY A 86 7.21 20.13 13.25
N ARG A 87 6.91 19.01 12.55
CA ARG A 87 6.18 17.87 13.10
C ARG A 87 7.14 16.77 13.56
N ASP A 88 8.15 16.47 12.75
CA ASP A 88 8.96 15.25 12.87
C ASP A 88 10.43 15.57 13.27
N GLY A 89 10.74 16.85 13.51
CA GLY A 89 12.10 17.29 13.89
C GLY A 89 13.08 17.39 12.72
N ALA A 90 12.87 16.63 11.64
CA ALA A 90 13.71 16.64 10.45
C ALA A 90 12.89 16.49 9.18
N MET A 91 13.45 16.95 8.05
CA MET A 91 12.90 16.71 6.73
C MET A 91 13.48 15.43 6.16
N GLY A 92 12.63 14.55 5.66
CA GLY A 92 13.03 13.26 5.11
C GLY A 92 11.85 12.50 4.54
N LEU A 93 12.00 11.19 4.51
CA LEU A 93 10.94 10.24 4.13
C LEU A 93 10.89 9.12 5.17
N ILE A 94 9.69 8.71 5.52
CA ILE A 94 9.45 7.44 6.20
C ILE A 94 9.37 6.37 5.11
N ASP A 95 10.09 5.27 5.28
CA ASP A 95 10.01 4.11 4.38
C ASP A 95 8.71 3.33 4.65
N PHE A 96 7.58 3.97 4.34
CA PHE A 96 6.25 3.39 4.54
C PHE A 96 6.06 2.13 3.68
N ARG A 97 6.55 2.16 2.43
CA ARG A 97 6.52 1.00 1.54
C ARG A 97 7.21 -0.22 2.16
N GLY A 98 8.43 -0.07 2.65
CA GLY A 98 9.15 -1.17 3.30
C GLY A 98 8.46 -1.68 4.56
N MET A 99 7.84 -0.78 5.34
CA MET A 99 7.06 -1.15 6.51
C MET A 99 5.83 -1.98 6.14
N VAL A 100 5.09 -1.59 5.09
CA VAL A 100 3.92 -2.33 4.58
C VAL A 100 4.34 -3.72 4.10
N ILE A 101 5.39 -3.81 3.27
CA ILE A 101 5.91 -5.11 2.81
C ILE A 101 6.22 -6.03 4.01
N LYS A 102 6.91 -5.52 5.02
CA LYS A 102 7.23 -6.29 6.23
C LYS A 102 5.99 -6.70 7.02
N ALA A 103 4.97 -5.83 7.09
CA ALA A 103 3.72 -6.16 7.76
C ALA A 103 3.01 -7.32 7.06
N PHE A 104 2.93 -7.30 5.73
CA PHE A 104 2.37 -8.41 4.96
C PHE A 104 3.19 -9.69 5.11
N GLN A 105 4.52 -9.61 5.03
CA GLN A 105 5.40 -10.77 5.20
C GLN A 105 5.24 -11.48 6.55
N LYS A 106 4.95 -10.75 7.63
CA LYS A 106 4.64 -11.34 8.95
C LYS A 106 3.42 -12.26 8.93
N HIS A 107 2.51 -12.07 7.97
CA HIS A 107 1.30 -12.88 7.79
C HIS A 107 1.42 -13.89 6.65
N GLY A 108 2.63 -14.22 6.21
CA GLY A 108 2.89 -15.30 5.26
C GLY A 108 2.90 -14.86 3.78
N TRP A 109 2.68 -13.58 3.48
CA TRP A 109 2.81 -13.07 2.13
C TRP A 109 4.26 -13.02 1.65
N ILE A 110 4.48 -13.27 0.36
CA ILE A 110 5.78 -13.11 -0.30
C ILE A 110 5.79 -11.78 -1.04
N PHE A 111 6.84 -11.00 -0.90
CA PHE A 111 7.06 -9.84 -1.77
C PHE A 111 7.41 -10.32 -3.16
N HIS A 112 6.45 -10.21 -4.09
CA HIS A 112 6.56 -10.72 -5.45
C HIS A 112 7.24 -9.73 -6.40
N GLY A 113 6.98 -8.45 -6.22
CA GLY A 113 7.57 -7.38 -7.03
C GLY A 113 6.90 -6.03 -6.82
N GLU A 114 7.31 -5.05 -7.61
CA GLU A 114 6.70 -3.73 -7.57
C GLU A 114 6.72 -3.04 -8.93
N ILE A 115 5.78 -2.14 -9.13
CA ILE A 115 5.70 -1.22 -10.26
C ILE A 115 5.89 0.19 -9.72
N THR A 116 6.88 0.91 -10.23
CA THR A 116 7.09 2.32 -9.90
C THR A 116 6.25 3.19 -10.81
N VAL A 117 5.39 4.02 -10.22
CA VAL A 117 4.57 4.99 -10.93
C VAL A 117 5.29 6.33 -10.93
N PHE A 118 5.84 6.71 -12.07
CA PHE A 118 6.53 7.99 -12.20
C PHE A 118 5.55 9.16 -12.08
N LYS A 119 5.96 10.19 -11.36
CA LYS A 119 5.24 11.46 -11.22
C LYS A 119 6.14 12.61 -11.63
N ASP A 120 5.55 13.65 -12.24
CA ASP A 120 6.28 14.88 -12.53
C ASP A 120 6.73 15.54 -11.21
N PRO A 121 8.06 15.74 -11.01
CA PRO A 121 8.59 16.25 -9.75
C PRO A 121 8.07 17.64 -9.38
N GLN A 122 7.81 18.49 -10.38
CA GLN A 122 7.35 19.86 -10.14
C GLN A 122 5.87 19.89 -9.73
N ILE A 123 5.04 19.08 -10.39
CA ILE A 123 3.62 18.95 -10.04
C ILE A 123 3.50 18.36 -8.64
N GLU A 124 4.26 17.31 -8.34
CA GLU A 124 4.23 16.65 -7.02
C GLU A 124 4.72 17.56 -5.91
N ALA A 125 5.79 18.33 -6.12
CA ALA A 125 6.27 19.32 -5.17
C ALA A 125 5.25 20.42 -4.87
N THR A 126 4.51 20.85 -5.87
CA THR A 126 3.46 21.86 -5.73
C THR A 126 2.26 21.31 -4.94
N ARG A 127 1.86 20.08 -5.25
CA ARG A 127 0.71 19.42 -4.60
C ARG A 127 0.97 19.07 -3.14
N THR A 128 2.13 18.53 -2.82
CA THR A 128 2.47 18.07 -1.47
C THR A 128 3.08 19.16 -0.60
N LYS A 129 3.36 20.34 -1.18
CA LYS A 129 4.12 21.43 -0.53
C LYS A 129 5.46 20.94 0.06
N SER A 130 5.94 19.81 -0.43
CA SER A 130 7.25 19.28 -0.05
C SER A 130 8.32 20.21 -0.62
N ALA A 131 9.37 20.47 0.15
CA ALA A 131 10.42 21.45 -0.17
C ALA A 131 11.34 21.06 -1.34
N SER A 132 10.82 20.34 -2.34
CA SER A 132 11.66 19.66 -3.32
C SER A 132 12.16 20.53 -4.41
N ILE A 133 11.89 21.62 -4.82
CA ILE A 133 12.48 22.44 -5.91
C ILE A 133 12.08 23.93 -5.76
N LEU A 134 11.81 24.38 -4.56
CA LEU A 134 11.59 25.78 -4.35
C LEU A 134 12.96 26.49 -4.39
N TRP A 135 13.08 27.46 -5.29
CA TRP A 135 14.28 28.31 -5.42
C TRP A 135 14.81 28.82 -4.08
N ASN A 136 13.94 29.13 -3.11
CA ASN A 136 14.32 29.55 -1.78
C ASN A 136 14.96 28.43 -0.96
N SER A 137 14.57 27.18 -1.16
CA SER A 137 15.21 26.01 -0.52
C SER A 137 16.56 25.73 -1.15
N TYR A 138 16.69 25.85 -2.46
CA TYR A 138 17.96 25.75 -3.17
C TYR A 138 18.97 26.79 -2.73
N LYS A 139 18.57 28.05 -2.53
CA LYS A 139 19.44 29.12 -2.05
C LYS A 139 19.87 28.99 -0.59
N LYS A 140 18.99 28.46 0.27
CA LYS A 140 19.23 28.39 1.71
C LYS A 140 19.81 27.06 2.18
N PHE A 141 19.49 25.99 1.47
CA PHE A 141 19.83 24.61 1.87
C PHE A 141 20.09 23.77 0.61
N ALA A 142 21.22 24.00 -0.06
CA ALA A 142 21.62 23.34 -1.30
C ALA A 142 21.61 21.78 -1.23
N GLU A 143 21.52 21.25 -0.04
CA GLU A 143 21.54 19.81 0.28
C GLU A 143 20.17 19.12 0.07
N ILE A 144 19.07 19.85 -0.10
CA ILE A 144 17.73 19.29 -0.09
C ILE A 144 17.02 19.49 -1.44
N THR A 145 17.62 18.98 -2.49
CA THR A 145 16.90 18.76 -3.74
C THR A 145 16.22 17.40 -3.68
N ARG A 146 14.91 17.36 -3.41
CA ARG A 146 14.15 16.13 -3.61
C ARG A 146 13.78 16.04 -5.09
N THR A 147 14.24 14.97 -5.72
CA THR A 147 13.58 14.46 -6.92
C THR A 147 12.16 14.05 -6.55
N GLY A 148 11.20 14.17 -7.47
CA GLY A 148 9.80 13.82 -7.20
C GLY A 148 9.66 12.44 -6.56
N MET A 149 8.68 12.30 -5.67
CA MET A 149 8.38 11.01 -5.05
C MET A 149 7.48 10.19 -5.98
N PRO A 150 7.89 9.00 -6.40
CA PRO A 150 7.01 8.10 -7.14
C PRO A 150 5.95 7.51 -6.22
N ASP A 151 4.87 7.01 -6.81
CA ASP A 151 4.05 6.01 -6.15
C ASP A 151 4.54 4.61 -6.53
N TYR A 152 4.09 3.65 -5.79
CA TYR A 152 4.42 2.24 -5.99
C TYR A 152 3.14 1.42 -6.02
N VAL A 153 3.10 0.43 -6.89
CA VAL A 153 2.15 -0.67 -6.79
C VAL A 153 2.95 -1.89 -6.35
N VAL A 154 2.85 -2.20 -5.07
CA VAL A 154 3.53 -3.35 -4.47
C VAL A 154 2.69 -4.60 -4.69
N LEU A 155 3.31 -5.66 -5.19
CA LEU A 155 2.68 -6.94 -5.44
C LEU A 155 3.12 -7.92 -4.35
N MET A 156 2.14 -8.39 -3.56
CA MET A 156 2.35 -9.44 -2.56
C MET A 156 1.62 -10.70 -3.01
N GLN A 157 2.26 -11.86 -2.90
CA GLN A 157 1.73 -13.14 -3.34
C GLN A 157 1.44 -14.05 -2.14
N LYS A 158 0.29 -14.72 -2.16
CA LYS A 158 0.04 -15.85 -1.25
C LYS A 158 0.81 -17.06 -1.75
N VAL A 159 1.46 -17.80 -0.82
CA VAL A 159 2.24 -19.01 -1.15
C VAL A 159 1.36 -20.00 -1.90
N GLU A 160 1.88 -20.56 -2.96
CA GLU A 160 1.26 -21.69 -3.66
C GLU A 160 1.30 -22.93 -2.77
N ARG A 161 0.25 -23.76 -2.85
CA ARG A 161 0.30 -25.11 -2.30
C ARG A 161 0.94 -26.03 -3.34
N GLU A 162 1.81 -26.92 -2.91
CA GLU A 162 2.52 -27.85 -3.82
C GLU A 162 1.57 -28.72 -4.67
N ASP A 163 0.35 -28.95 -4.18
CA ASP A 163 -0.70 -29.73 -4.84
C ASP A 163 -1.55 -28.91 -5.85
N GLU A 164 -1.34 -27.60 -5.94
CA GLU A 164 -2.11 -26.72 -6.82
C GLU A 164 -1.27 -26.14 -7.97
N TRP A 165 -0.15 -26.74 -8.34
CA TRP A 165 0.62 -26.31 -9.51
C TRP A 165 -0.23 -26.45 -10.78
N ILE A 166 -0.80 -25.37 -11.24
CA ILE A 166 -1.40 -25.31 -12.58
C ILE A 166 -0.24 -25.18 -13.55
N HIS A 167 0.07 -26.25 -14.24
CA HIS A 167 0.90 -26.21 -15.42
C HIS A 167 0.18 -25.35 -16.47
N VAL A 168 0.53 -24.08 -16.59
CA VAL A 168 0.17 -23.28 -17.75
C VAL A 168 1.02 -23.80 -18.90
N THR A 169 0.47 -24.77 -19.64
CA THR A 169 1.05 -25.17 -20.91
C THR A 169 0.73 -24.10 -21.94
N HIS A 170 1.63 -23.86 -22.88
CA HIS A 170 1.43 -22.93 -23.99
C HIS A 170 0.15 -23.19 -24.81
N ASP A 171 -0.43 -24.35 -24.67
CA ASP A 171 -1.64 -24.81 -25.39
C ASP A 171 -2.94 -24.13 -24.88
N ASN A 172 -2.88 -23.36 -23.79
CA ASN A 172 -4.05 -22.67 -23.21
C ASN A 172 -4.05 -21.15 -23.47
N ILE A 173 -3.19 -20.66 -24.37
CA ILE A 173 -3.05 -19.20 -24.65
C ILE A 173 -3.80 -18.79 -25.93
N ASP A 174 -4.29 -19.73 -26.72
CA ASP A 174 -4.98 -19.48 -28.00
C ASP A 174 -6.51 -19.68 -27.84
N ASP A 175 -7.20 -18.75 -27.14
CA ASP A 175 -8.64 -18.51 -27.31
C ASP A 175 -9.03 -17.09 -26.80
#